data_836c5c21c9819cca10ad433e01188177
#
_entry.id   836c5c21c9819cca10ad433e01188177
#
_cell.length_a   1.000
_cell.length_b   1.000
_cell.length_c   1.000
_cell.angle_alpha   90.00
_cell.angle_beta   90.00
_cell.angle_gamma   90.00
#
_symmetry.space_group_name_H-M   'P 1'
#
loop_
_entity.id
_entity.type
_entity.pdbx_description
1 polymer ?
#
loop_
_entity_poly.entity_id
_entity_poly.type
_entity_poly.pdbx_seq_one_letter_code
_entity_poly.pdbx_strand_id
1 'polypeptide(L)'
;MHYINHYNSPLGKITLASNGKELTGLWFNGQKYFASTLTKEYEQKNLPVFEQTAKWLDIYFSGKNPDFTPPLFLSSTSFRNEVWKILLTIPYGKIMTYGEIAKLMAENRGVEKMSAQSVGGAVGHNPSSIIVPCHRVVGTDGSLTGYAGGVDIKEKLLKFENAL
;
A
#
# COMPACT_ATOMS: atom_id res chain seq x y z
N MET A 1 -5.58 -4.98 -21.42
CA MET A 1 -6.39 -3.83 -21.03
C MET A 1 -6.58 -3.77 -19.52
N HIS A 2 -6.53 -2.59 -18.95
CA HIS A 2 -6.84 -2.37 -17.54
C HIS A 2 -8.19 -1.70 -17.36
N TYR A 3 -8.71 -1.80 -16.15
CA TYR A 3 -9.99 -1.24 -15.76
C TYR A 3 -9.80 -0.35 -14.55
N ILE A 4 -10.61 0.68 -14.42
CA ILE A 4 -10.59 1.58 -13.27
C ILE A 4 -11.97 1.73 -12.67
N ASN A 5 -12.00 2.10 -11.40
CA ASN A 5 -13.17 2.62 -10.71
C ASN A 5 -12.69 3.55 -9.60
N HIS A 6 -13.62 4.18 -8.91
CA HIS A 6 -13.30 5.16 -7.88
C HIS A 6 -13.98 4.83 -6.56
N TYR A 7 -13.40 5.34 -5.48
CA TYR A 7 -13.93 5.19 -4.13
C TYR A 7 -13.78 6.53 -3.41
N ASN A 8 -14.86 7.01 -2.80
CA ASN A 8 -14.84 8.25 -2.03
C ASN A 8 -14.57 7.92 -0.56
N SER A 9 -13.34 8.17 -0.10
CA SER A 9 -12.93 7.93 1.27
C SER A 9 -13.06 9.20 2.11
N PRO A 10 -13.07 9.07 3.47
CA PRO A 10 -13.00 10.24 4.34
C PRO A 10 -11.73 11.07 4.16
N LEU A 11 -10.69 10.51 3.57
CA LEU A 11 -9.40 11.17 3.36
C LEU A 11 -9.20 11.64 1.92
N GLY A 12 -10.22 11.52 1.07
CA GLY A 12 -10.16 11.95 -0.31
C GLY A 12 -10.54 10.85 -1.29
N LYS A 13 -10.61 11.22 -2.56
CA LYS A 13 -10.99 10.30 -3.63
C LYS A 13 -9.85 9.33 -3.94
N ILE A 14 -10.19 8.06 -4.06
CA ILE A 14 -9.28 6.98 -4.40
C ILE A 14 -9.62 6.45 -5.79
N THR A 15 -8.59 6.16 -6.59
CA THR A 15 -8.72 5.48 -7.86
C THR A 15 -8.26 4.04 -7.71
N LEU A 16 -9.08 3.09 -8.15
CA LEU A 16 -8.81 1.66 -8.16
C LEU A 16 -8.49 1.21 -9.58
N ALA A 17 -7.54 0.30 -9.73
CA ALA A 17 -7.22 -0.29 -11.02
C ALA A 17 -7.14 -1.81 -10.93
N SER A 18 -7.46 -2.49 -12.04
CA SER A 18 -7.45 -3.96 -12.11
C SER A 18 -7.08 -4.44 -13.50
N ASN A 19 -6.54 -5.64 -13.57
CA ASN A 19 -6.32 -6.37 -14.83
C ASN A 19 -7.56 -7.19 -15.25
N GLY A 20 -8.66 -7.05 -14.54
CA GLY A 20 -9.90 -7.80 -14.75
C GLY A 20 -10.16 -8.84 -13.67
N LYS A 21 -9.14 -9.31 -12.97
CA LYS A 21 -9.24 -10.35 -11.92
C LYS A 21 -8.69 -9.90 -10.59
N GLU A 22 -7.58 -9.18 -10.62
CA GLU A 22 -6.82 -8.79 -9.43
C GLU A 22 -6.71 -7.27 -9.37
N LEU A 23 -6.56 -6.74 -8.16
CA LEU A 23 -6.30 -5.32 -7.96
C LEU A 23 -4.83 -5.06 -8.32
N THR A 24 -4.62 -4.13 -9.25
CA THR A 24 -3.28 -3.73 -9.69
C THR A 24 -2.86 -2.38 -9.14
N GLY A 25 -3.80 -1.61 -8.60
CA GLY A 25 -3.50 -0.32 -8.02
C GLY A 25 -4.63 0.24 -7.17
N LEU A 26 -4.24 1.00 -6.16
CA LEU A 26 -5.12 1.77 -5.30
C LEU A 26 -4.35 3.02 -4.91
N TRP A 27 -4.79 4.18 -5.40
CA TRP A 27 -4.08 5.44 -5.20
C TRP A 27 -5.04 6.52 -4.72
N PHE A 28 -4.58 7.33 -3.78
CA PHE A 28 -5.22 8.62 -3.53
C PHE A 28 -4.99 9.51 -4.74
N ASN A 29 -6.03 10.21 -5.19
CA ASN A 29 -5.88 11.12 -6.32
C ASN A 29 -4.85 12.21 -5.97
N GLY A 30 -3.93 12.46 -6.89
CA GLY A 30 -2.86 13.43 -6.71
C GLY A 30 -1.63 12.93 -5.97
N GLN A 31 -1.61 11.66 -5.52
CA GLN A 31 -0.42 11.13 -4.85
C GLN A 31 0.76 10.94 -5.81
N LYS A 32 1.96 10.84 -5.24
CA LYS A 32 3.18 10.51 -5.98
C LYS A 32 3.04 9.11 -6.61
N TYR A 33 3.50 8.95 -7.84
CA TYR A 33 3.38 7.74 -8.64
C TYR A 33 1.92 7.31 -8.90
N PHE A 34 1.01 8.27 -8.92
CA PHE A 34 -0.40 8.02 -9.24
C PHE A 34 -0.51 7.27 -10.57
N ALA A 35 -1.36 6.23 -10.58
CA ALA A 35 -1.63 5.40 -11.76
C ALA A 35 -0.39 4.73 -12.38
N SER A 36 0.67 4.50 -11.60
CA SER A 36 1.96 3.97 -12.10
C SER A 36 1.84 2.59 -12.76
N THR A 37 0.87 1.78 -12.38
CA THR A 37 0.66 0.43 -12.94
C THR A 37 -0.42 0.39 -14.00
N LEU A 38 -1.08 1.53 -14.27
CA LEU A 38 -2.17 1.58 -15.23
C LEU A 38 -1.61 1.57 -16.65
N THR A 39 -2.19 0.75 -17.53
CA THR A 39 -1.84 0.72 -18.93
C THR A 39 -2.35 1.98 -19.63
N LYS A 40 -1.77 2.28 -20.80
CA LYS A 40 -2.17 3.43 -21.60
C LYS A 40 -3.63 3.37 -22.00
N GLU A 41 -4.14 2.17 -22.28
CA GLU A 41 -5.55 1.93 -22.56
C GLU A 41 -6.23 1.35 -21.34
N TYR A 42 -7.29 1.98 -20.88
CA TYR A 42 -8.10 1.50 -19.76
C TYR A 42 -9.55 1.90 -19.94
N GLU A 43 -10.43 1.23 -19.23
CA GLU A 43 -11.87 1.44 -19.29
C GLU A 43 -12.43 1.52 -17.88
N GLN A 44 -13.35 2.45 -17.65
CA GLN A 44 -14.10 2.48 -16.40
C GLN A 44 -15.16 1.40 -16.42
N LYS A 45 -15.12 0.51 -15.43
CA LYS A 45 -16.03 -0.64 -15.37
C LYS A 45 -16.22 -1.09 -13.93
N ASN A 46 -17.39 -1.62 -13.65
CA ASN A 46 -17.60 -2.29 -12.36
C ASN A 46 -17.13 -3.75 -12.47
N LEU A 47 -16.32 -4.18 -11.51
CA LEU A 47 -15.76 -5.54 -11.46
C LEU A 47 -15.93 -6.11 -10.06
N PRO A 48 -16.05 -7.45 -9.93
CA PRO A 48 -16.11 -8.07 -8.61
C PRO A 48 -14.97 -7.68 -7.68
N VAL A 49 -13.73 -7.56 -8.20
CA VAL A 49 -12.57 -7.13 -7.40
C VAL A 49 -12.74 -5.71 -6.87
N PHE A 50 -13.37 -4.82 -7.62
CA PHE A 50 -13.65 -3.45 -7.17
C PHE A 50 -14.72 -3.44 -6.07
N GLU A 51 -15.73 -4.28 -6.18
CA GLU A 51 -16.74 -4.42 -5.13
C GLU A 51 -16.14 -4.97 -3.84
N GLN A 52 -15.26 -5.97 -3.93
CA GLN A 52 -14.53 -6.51 -2.80
C GLN A 52 -13.62 -5.46 -2.16
N THR A 53 -12.94 -4.69 -2.98
CA THR A 53 -12.04 -3.62 -2.51
C THR A 53 -12.82 -2.51 -1.81
N ALA A 54 -13.96 -2.10 -2.38
CA ALA A 54 -14.82 -1.10 -1.77
C ALA A 54 -15.34 -1.58 -0.41
N LYS A 55 -15.74 -2.84 -0.32
CA LYS A 55 -16.18 -3.44 0.95
C LYS A 55 -15.04 -3.45 1.98
N TRP A 56 -13.83 -3.80 1.54
CA TRP A 56 -12.64 -3.76 2.40
C TRP A 56 -12.40 -2.34 2.93
N LEU A 57 -12.48 -1.34 2.04
CA LEU A 57 -12.30 0.06 2.42
C LEU A 57 -13.40 0.56 3.36
N ASP A 58 -14.65 0.15 3.13
CA ASP A 58 -15.76 0.50 4.03
C ASP A 58 -15.50 -0.01 5.44
N ILE A 59 -15.04 -1.23 5.58
CA ILE A 59 -14.70 -1.83 6.88
C ILE A 59 -13.53 -1.08 7.51
N TYR A 60 -12.48 -0.85 6.73
CA TYR A 60 -11.28 -0.14 7.19
C TYR A 60 -11.62 1.26 7.73
N PHE A 61 -12.34 2.05 6.93
CA PHE A 61 -12.71 3.41 7.33
C PHE A 61 -13.80 3.49 8.39
N SER A 62 -14.42 2.37 8.74
CA SER A 62 -15.29 2.28 9.92
C SER A 62 -14.49 2.11 11.22
N GLY A 63 -13.18 1.99 11.15
CA GLY A 63 -12.30 1.79 12.30
C GLY A 63 -12.07 0.33 12.67
N LYS A 64 -12.36 -0.59 11.75
CA LYS A 64 -12.19 -2.03 11.96
C LYS A 64 -11.11 -2.60 11.05
N ASN A 65 -10.48 -3.67 11.52
CA ASN A 65 -9.52 -4.41 10.72
C ASN A 65 -10.26 -5.38 9.80
N PRO A 66 -10.21 -5.19 8.47
CA PRO A 66 -10.83 -6.15 7.55
C PRO A 66 -10.19 -7.54 7.71
N ASP A 67 -11.02 -8.59 7.66
CA ASP A 67 -10.58 -9.98 7.86
C ASP A 67 -10.30 -10.72 6.55
N PHE A 68 -10.28 -10.01 5.44
CA PHE A 68 -9.97 -10.56 4.13
C PHE A 68 -9.10 -9.58 3.35
N THR A 69 -8.49 -10.07 2.27
CA THR A 69 -7.69 -9.23 1.35
C THR A 69 -8.22 -9.45 -0.06
N PRO A 70 -8.55 -8.38 -0.81
CA PRO A 70 -8.89 -8.55 -2.22
C PRO A 70 -7.74 -9.20 -2.99
N PRO A 71 -8.00 -9.91 -4.09
CA PRO A 71 -6.92 -10.44 -4.92
C PRO A 71 -5.98 -9.32 -5.38
N LEU A 72 -4.70 -9.42 -5.02
CA LEU A 72 -3.68 -8.42 -5.34
C LEU A 72 -2.73 -8.97 -6.40
N PHE A 73 -2.41 -8.14 -7.38
CA PHE A 73 -1.36 -8.41 -8.35
C PHE A 73 -0.15 -7.52 -8.01
N LEU A 74 0.88 -8.15 -7.46
CA LEU A 74 2.13 -7.48 -7.08
C LEU A 74 3.23 -7.94 -8.03
N SER A 75 3.42 -7.18 -9.10
CA SER A 75 4.43 -7.49 -10.10
C SER A 75 5.36 -6.30 -10.31
N SER A 76 6.60 -6.46 -9.89
CA SER A 76 7.67 -5.47 -10.05
C SER A 76 9.00 -6.21 -9.93
N THR A 77 10.07 -5.54 -9.51
CA THR A 77 11.35 -6.18 -9.25
C THR A 77 11.23 -7.17 -8.08
N SER A 78 12.10 -8.17 -8.04
CA SER A 78 12.09 -9.14 -6.93
C SER A 78 12.31 -8.45 -5.59
N PHE A 79 13.13 -7.38 -5.56
CA PHE A 79 13.38 -6.58 -4.37
C PHE A 79 12.10 -5.93 -3.86
N ARG A 80 11.36 -5.22 -4.74
CA ARG A 80 10.11 -4.56 -4.37
C ARG A 80 9.07 -5.57 -3.91
N ASN A 81 8.94 -6.69 -4.62
CA ASN A 81 7.97 -7.74 -4.25
C ASN A 81 8.26 -8.30 -2.86
N GLU A 82 9.51 -8.51 -2.51
CA GLU A 82 9.88 -8.97 -1.17
C GLU A 82 9.54 -7.94 -0.09
N VAL A 83 9.84 -6.66 -0.35
CA VAL A 83 9.48 -5.58 0.58
C VAL A 83 7.96 -5.54 0.78
N TRP A 84 7.20 -5.57 -0.30
CA TRP A 84 5.73 -5.52 -0.21
C TRP A 84 5.14 -6.72 0.53
N LYS A 85 5.73 -7.90 0.38
CA LYS A 85 5.32 -9.09 1.16
C LYS A 85 5.57 -8.88 2.66
N ILE A 86 6.68 -8.25 3.02
CA ILE A 86 6.96 -7.91 4.43
C ILE A 86 5.92 -6.91 4.94
N LEU A 87 5.56 -5.90 4.14
CA LEU A 87 4.54 -4.92 4.52
C LEU A 87 3.21 -5.62 4.86
N LEU A 88 2.82 -6.62 4.07
CA LEU A 88 1.58 -7.37 4.32
C LEU A 88 1.58 -8.13 5.64
N THR A 89 2.73 -8.34 6.25
CA THR A 89 2.84 -8.99 7.57
C THR A 89 2.70 -8.02 8.74
N ILE A 90 2.72 -6.71 8.49
CA ILE A 90 2.60 -5.72 9.56
C ILE A 90 1.13 -5.67 10.01
N PRO A 91 0.83 -6.05 11.27
CA PRO A 91 -0.56 -6.09 11.72
C PRO A 91 -1.21 -4.71 11.78
N TYR A 92 -2.53 -4.71 11.65
CA TYR A 92 -3.36 -3.53 11.90
C TYR A 92 -3.04 -2.95 13.30
N GLY A 93 -2.84 -1.64 13.37
CA GLY A 93 -2.50 -0.96 14.62
C GLY A 93 -1.05 -1.07 15.05
N LYS A 94 -0.19 -1.63 14.20
CA LYS A 94 1.25 -1.77 14.46
C LYS A 94 2.07 -1.02 13.43
N ILE A 95 3.32 -0.77 13.77
CA ILE A 95 4.29 -0.09 12.90
C ILE A 95 5.58 -0.89 12.81
N MET A 96 6.32 -0.66 11.74
CA MET A 96 7.68 -1.14 11.55
C MET A 96 8.56 0.01 11.08
N THR A 97 9.84 -0.04 11.40
CA THR A 97 10.79 0.95 10.87
C THR A 97 11.40 0.46 9.56
N TYR A 98 11.89 1.41 8.74
CA TYR A 98 12.65 1.06 7.53
C TYR A 98 13.86 0.19 7.86
N GLY A 99 14.52 0.46 8.99
CA GLY A 99 15.67 -0.33 9.44
C GLY A 99 15.30 -1.77 9.78
N GLU A 100 14.15 -1.98 10.44
CA GLU A 100 13.66 -3.32 10.75
C GLU A 100 13.36 -4.12 9.48
N ILE A 101 12.73 -3.50 8.49
CA ILE A 101 12.47 -4.14 7.19
C ILE A 101 13.79 -4.47 6.49
N ALA A 102 14.73 -3.53 6.49
CA ALA A 102 16.06 -3.76 5.89
C ALA A 102 16.76 -4.95 6.53
N LYS A 103 16.67 -5.08 7.85
CA LYS A 103 17.25 -6.20 8.58
C LYS A 103 16.62 -7.54 8.18
N LEU A 104 15.28 -7.59 8.08
CA LEU A 104 14.58 -8.78 7.62
C LEU A 104 14.97 -9.16 6.18
N MET A 105 15.10 -8.17 5.30
CA MET A 105 15.53 -8.38 3.93
C MET A 105 16.95 -8.96 3.88
N ALA A 106 17.87 -8.42 4.68
CA ALA A 106 19.24 -8.91 4.75
C ALA A 106 19.27 -10.36 5.23
N GLU A 107 18.50 -10.69 6.26
CA GLU A 107 18.40 -12.06 6.78
C GLU A 107 17.83 -13.01 5.71
N ASN A 108 16.76 -12.63 5.05
CA ASN A 108 16.13 -13.45 4.02
C ASN A 108 17.04 -13.71 2.83
N ARG A 109 17.92 -12.77 2.49
CA ARG A 109 18.87 -12.89 1.37
C ARG A 109 20.22 -13.45 1.77
N GLY A 110 20.46 -13.69 3.07
CA GLY A 110 21.74 -14.17 3.57
C GLY A 110 22.89 -13.19 3.37
N VAL A 111 22.58 -11.87 3.38
CA VAL A 111 23.58 -10.82 3.28
C VAL A 111 23.72 -10.10 4.63
N GLU A 112 24.88 -9.47 4.84
CA GLU A 112 25.19 -8.83 6.11
C GLU A 112 24.37 -7.57 6.35
N LYS A 113 24.16 -6.76 5.29
CA LYS A 113 23.45 -5.48 5.38
C LYS A 113 22.54 -5.27 4.18
N MET A 114 21.48 -4.51 4.42
CA MET A 114 20.58 -4.02 3.39
C MET A 114 20.31 -2.54 3.66
N SER A 115 20.30 -1.72 2.59
CA SER A 115 20.09 -0.28 2.70
C SER A 115 18.64 0.04 3.10
N ALA A 116 18.47 0.80 4.18
CA ALA A 116 17.16 1.35 4.55
C ALA A 116 16.62 2.31 3.48
N GLN A 117 17.52 3.01 2.78
CA GLN A 117 17.13 3.91 1.69
C GLN A 117 16.54 3.11 0.51
N SER A 118 17.13 1.97 0.16
CA SER A 118 16.58 1.10 -0.89
C SER A 118 15.21 0.55 -0.51
N VAL A 119 15.02 0.18 0.77
CA VAL A 119 13.72 -0.23 1.31
C VAL A 119 12.71 0.92 1.19
N GLY A 120 13.12 2.13 1.56
CA GLY A 120 12.27 3.31 1.45
C GLY A 120 11.79 3.56 0.02
N GLY A 121 12.65 3.37 -0.96
CA GLY A 121 12.29 3.46 -2.38
C GLY A 121 11.22 2.43 -2.77
N ALA A 122 11.39 1.19 -2.35
CA ALA A 122 10.42 0.13 -2.61
C ALA A 122 9.08 0.40 -1.92
N VAL A 123 9.10 0.85 -0.67
CA VAL A 123 7.90 1.22 0.08
C VAL A 123 7.15 2.34 -0.63
N GLY A 124 7.87 3.36 -1.10
CA GLY A 124 7.28 4.52 -1.79
C GLY A 124 6.65 4.18 -3.14
N HIS A 125 7.06 3.10 -3.79
CA HIS A 125 6.51 2.66 -5.07
C HIS A 125 5.38 1.64 -4.96
N ASN A 126 4.91 1.34 -3.75
CA ASN A 126 3.77 0.45 -3.54
C ASN A 126 2.56 0.96 -4.34
N PRO A 127 2.02 0.15 -5.29
CA PRO A 127 0.89 0.58 -6.11
C PRO A 127 -0.47 0.40 -5.43
N SER A 128 -0.54 -0.29 -4.30
CA SER A 128 -1.80 -0.60 -3.62
C SER A 128 -1.80 -0.04 -2.19
N SER A 129 -1.87 1.29 -2.10
CA SER A 129 -1.90 1.99 -0.81
C SER A 129 -3.00 1.46 0.10
N ILE A 130 -2.81 1.55 1.39
CA ILE A 130 -3.68 1.08 2.48
C ILE A 130 -3.71 -0.44 2.58
N ILE A 131 -4.06 -1.19 1.53
CA ILE A 131 -4.15 -2.65 1.55
C ILE A 131 -2.75 -3.25 1.76
N VAL A 132 -1.78 -2.83 0.95
CA VAL A 132 -0.36 -3.07 1.25
C VAL A 132 0.09 -1.91 2.13
N PRO A 133 0.28 -2.12 3.44
CA PRO A 133 0.23 -1.03 4.41
C PRO A 133 1.55 -0.26 4.54
N CYS A 134 1.97 0.40 3.46
CA CYS A 134 3.17 1.22 3.47
C CYS A 134 3.09 2.39 4.46
N HIS A 135 1.89 2.80 4.85
CA HIS A 135 1.70 3.82 5.88
C HIS A 135 2.15 3.36 7.28
N ARG A 136 2.28 2.05 7.51
CA ARG A 136 2.75 1.49 8.79
C ARG A 136 4.27 1.49 8.91
N VAL A 137 5.00 1.98 7.92
CA VAL A 137 6.46 2.08 7.96
C VAL A 137 6.86 3.48 8.36
N VAL A 138 7.70 3.59 9.39
CA VAL A 138 8.14 4.87 9.96
C VAL A 138 9.67 4.91 10.02
N GLY A 139 10.22 6.12 10.23
CA GLY A 139 11.65 6.28 10.45
C GLY A 139 12.11 5.61 11.74
N THR A 140 13.39 5.33 11.84
CA THR A 140 13.99 4.69 13.03
C THR A 140 13.73 5.49 14.31
N ASP A 141 13.62 6.82 14.18
CA ASP A 141 13.28 7.74 15.28
C ASP A 141 11.78 7.90 15.49
N GLY A 142 10.95 7.14 14.77
CA GLY A 142 9.49 7.24 14.80
C GLY A 142 8.91 8.33 13.90
N SER A 143 9.74 9.02 13.11
CA SER A 143 9.26 10.09 12.23
C SER A 143 8.37 9.56 11.12
N LEU A 144 7.35 10.35 10.75
CA LEU A 144 6.43 10.05 9.66
C LEU A 144 6.97 10.68 8.39
N THR A 145 7.65 9.90 7.56
CA THR A 145 8.24 10.38 6.31
C THR A 145 7.94 9.44 5.16
N GLY A 146 8.02 9.94 3.94
CA GLY A 146 8.12 9.10 2.74
C GLY A 146 6.85 8.43 2.28
N TYR A 147 5.67 8.93 2.63
CA TYR A 147 4.41 8.35 2.13
C TYR A 147 4.00 9.01 0.80
N ALA A 148 3.67 8.19 -0.21
CA ALA A 148 3.27 8.68 -1.53
C ALA A 148 1.98 9.52 -1.48
N GLY A 149 1.05 9.18 -0.60
CA GLY A 149 -0.18 9.94 -0.39
C GLY A 149 0.00 11.22 0.44
N GLY A 150 1.19 11.45 0.97
CA GLY A 150 1.49 12.59 1.83
C GLY A 150 1.50 12.23 3.31
N VAL A 151 2.34 12.93 4.07
CA VAL A 151 2.53 12.66 5.51
C VAL A 151 1.24 12.88 6.30
N ASP A 152 0.41 13.85 5.91
CA ASP A 152 -0.87 14.11 6.58
C ASP A 152 -1.82 12.92 6.48
N ILE A 153 -1.90 12.30 5.29
CA ILE A 153 -2.74 11.10 5.08
C ILE A 153 -2.16 9.92 5.86
N LYS A 154 -0.84 9.75 5.84
CA LYS A 154 -0.16 8.72 6.61
C LYS A 154 -0.51 8.81 8.10
N GLU A 155 -0.42 10.00 8.67
CA GLU A 155 -0.77 10.22 10.07
C GLU A 155 -2.22 9.86 10.36
N LYS A 156 -3.14 10.29 9.49
CA LYS A 156 -4.57 9.99 9.64
C LYS A 156 -4.85 8.50 9.56
N LEU A 157 -4.22 7.77 8.65
CA LEU A 157 -4.36 6.32 8.54
C LEU A 157 -3.88 5.62 9.82
N LEU A 158 -2.74 6.03 10.36
CA LEU A 158 -2.22 5.47 11.61
C LEU A 158 -3.14 5.76 12.79
N LYS A 159 -3.76 6.94 12.82
CA LYS A 159 -4.75 7.28 13.85
C LYS A 159 -6.03 6.46 13.73
N PHE A 160 -6.50 6.18 12.53
CA PHE A 160 -7.63 5.25 12.32
C PHE A 160 -7.35 3.90 12.95
N GLU A 161 -6.11 3.45 12.88
CA GLU A 161 -5.69 2.14 13.40
C GLU A 161 -5.27 2.17 14.87
N ASN A 162 -5.31 3.33 15.52
CA ASN A 162 -4.79 3.52 16.87
C ASN A 162 -3.32 3.13 17.01
N ALA A 163 -2.53 3.35 15.95
CA ALA A 163 -1.09 3.09 15.93
C ALA A 163 -0.27 4.31 16.37
N LEU A 164 -0.91 5.44 16.51
CA LEU A 164 -0.32 6.67 17.04
C LEU A 164 -1.06 7.11 18.28
#